data_50a113a6f08806db6006f4fcb44488d0
#
_entry.id   50a113a6f08806db6006f4fcb44488d0
#
_cell.length_a   1.000
_cell.length_b   1.000
_cell.length_c   1.000
_cell.angle_alpha   90.00
_cell.angle_beta   90.00
_cell.angle_gamma   90.00
#
_symmetry.space_group_name_H-M   'P 1'
#
loop_
_entity.id
_entity.type
_entity.pdbx_description
1 polymer ?
#
loop_
_entity_poly.entity_id
_entity_poly.type
_entity_poly.pdbx_seq_one_letter_code
_entity_poly.pdbx_strand_id
1 'polypeptide(L)'
;MAAKKSSADAPSTKAQKRELVMTRTFDAPRTLVYEAWTERQHLERWQGAPQGFTVTTELSDIRPGGAFRICMRSPEGVDHWLQGVYREVVAPERLVFTHTWLDAEKKPGAETLVTITFVERGGKTELTLRQSGF
;
A
#
# COMPACT_ATOMS: atom_id res chain seq x y z
N MET A 1 13.64 -11.23 -5.54
CA MET A 1 13.63 -11.50 -4.99
C MET A 1 13.91 -11.64 -4.61
N ALA A 2 13.57 -11.20 -4.41
CA ALA A 2 13.51 -11.26 -3.73
C ALA A 2 13.71 -11.41 -3.09
N ALA A 3 13.55 -11.10 -2.90
CA ALA A 3 13.56 -11.32 -2.13
C ALA A 3 13.84 -11.65 -1.60
N LYS A 4 13.79 -11.50 -1.61
CA LYS A 4 13.89 -11.89 -0.92
C LYS A 4 14.34 -12.12 -0.43
N LYS A 5 14.26 -11.89 -0.39
CA LYS A 5 14.39 -12.24 0.37
C LYS A 5 14.72 -12.33 1.01
N SER A 6 14.60 -12.06 1.12
CA SER A 6 14.64 -12.37 2.01
C SER A 6 14.65 -12.62 2.65
N SER A 7 14.67 -12.52 2.87
CA SER A 7 14.41 -12.98 3.67
C SER A 7 14.15 -13.40 4.15
N ALA A 8 14.17 -13.47 4.22
CA ALA A 8 13.78 -14.04 4.82
C ALA A 8 13.60 -14.56 5.32
N ASP A 9 13.40 -14.75 5.58
CA ASP A 9 13.10 -15.49 6.11
C ASP A 9 13.11 -16.03 6.77
N ALA A 10 13.10 -16.11 7.38
CA ALA A 10 13.17 -16.76 8.05
C ALA A 10 12.66 -17.14 8.88
N PRO A 11 12.54 -17.53 9.46
CA PRO A 11 12.03 -17.92 10.34
C PRO A 11 11.68 -17.87 11.30
N SER A 12 11.39 -17.98 11.54
CA SER A 12 11.18 -17.98 12.44
C SER A 12 10.59 -18.11 13.34
N THR A 13 10.67 -17.89 13.59
CA THR A 13 10.24 -18.33 14.72
C THR A 13 8.91 -17.92 15.08
N LYS A 14 8.24 -18.55 15.79
CA LYS A 14 6.91 -18.44 16.15
C LYS A 14 6.50 -17.14 16.69
N ALA A 15 7.26 -16.54 17.44
CA ALA A 15 6.92 -15.26 18.01
C ALA A 15 7.31 -14.12 17.11
N GLN A 16 7.96 -14.39 16.04
CA GLN A 16 8.38 -13.35 15.13
C GLN A 16 7.24 -12.81 14.34
N LYS A 17 7.18 -11.51 14.30
CA LYS A 17 6.22 -10.84 13.42
C LYS A 17 6.78 -10.85 12.02
N ARG A 18 5.93 -11.17 11.08
CA ARG A 18 6.29 -11.05 9.69
C ARG A 18 6.14 -9.61 9.27
N GLU A 19 7.09 -9.15 8.52
CA GLU A 19 7.07 -7.80 8.02
C GLU A 19 7.59 -7.79 6.60
N LEU A 20 6.83 -7.15 5.72
CA LEU A 20 7.29 -6.88 4.37
C LEU A 20 7.86 -5.47 4.35
N VAL A 21 9.08 -5.33 3.86
CA VAL A 21 9.71 -4.02 3.73
C VAL A 21 10.14 -3.85 2.29
N MET A 22 9.74 -2.75 1.68
CA MET A 22 10.08 -2.45 0.30
C MET A 22 10.52 -1.00 0.22
N THR A 23 11.66 -0.75 -0.42
CA THR A 23 12.17 0.60 -0.59
C THR A 23 12.39 0.88 -2.07
N ARG A 24 11.96 2.06 -2.51
CA ARG A 24 12.15 2.51 -3.88
C ARG A 24 12.57 3.97 -3.89
N THR A 25 13.39 4.32 -4.86
CA THR A 25 13.80 5.70 -5.06
C THR A 25 13.14 6.22 -6.34
N PHE A 26 12.48 7.37 -6.21
CA PHE A 26 11.84 8.05 -7.34
C PHE A 26 12.58 9.31 -7.66
N ASP A 27 12.78 9.57 -8.94
CA ASP A 27 13.46 10.79 -9.39
C ASP A 27 12.43 11.93 -9.48
N ALA A 28 11.92 12.30 -8.31
CA ALA A 28 10.89 13.33 -8.19
C ALA A 28 10.87 13.84 -6.74
N PRO A 29 10.43 15.09 -6.54
CA PRO A 29 10.33 15.63 -5.18
C PRO A 29 9.24 14.91 -4.37
N ARG A 30 9.41 14.95 -3.06
CA ARG A 30 8.55 14.23 -2.13
C ARG A 30 7.06 14.56 -2.27
N THR A 31 6.75 15.83 -2.49
CA THR A 31 5.34 16.22 -2.64
C THR A 31 4.69 15.53 -3.83
N LEU A 32 5.42 15.38 -4.92
CA LEU A 32 4.88 14.76 -6.12
C LEU A 32 4.67 13.26 -5.91
N VAL A 33 5.61 12.60 -5.25
CA VAL A 33 5.48 11.17 -4.96
C VAL A 33 4.33 10.94 -3.99
N TYR A 34 4.20 11.80 -2.98
CA TYR A 34 3.10 11.71 -2.03
C TYR A 34 1.75 11.87 -2.72
N GLU A 35 1.64 12.82 -3.66
CA GLU A 35 0.41 13.03 -4.40
C GLU A 35 0.03 11.81 -5.22
N ALA A 36 1.03 11.13 -5.78
CA ALA A 36 0.78 9.92 -6.56
C ALA A 36 0.17 8.81 -5.70
N TRP A 37 0.45 8.80 -4.41
CA TRP A 37 -0.08 7.80 -3.49
C TRP A 37 -1.40 8.21 -2.86
N THR A 38 -1.80 9.45 -2.97
CA THR A 38 -2.99 9.92 -2.28
C THR A 38 -4.10 10.39 -3.21
N GLU A 39 -3.77 10.90 -4.37
CA GLU A 39 -4.80 11.38 -5.28
C GLU A 39 -5.43 10.23 -6.04
N ARG A 40 -6.75 10.22 -6.05
CA ARG A 40 -7.54 9.13 -6.62
C ARG A 40 -7.13 8.76 -8.04
N GLN A 41 -6.97 9.76 -8.89
CA GLN A 41 -6.64 9.53 -10.29
C GLN A 41 -5.25 8.91 -10.46
N HIS A 42 -4.32 9.23 -9.57
CA HIS A 42 -2.99 8.63 -9.61
C HIS A 42 -3.01 7.22 -9.05
N LEU A 43 -3.78 7.00 -7.99
CA LEU A 43 -3.92 5.66 -7.41
C LEU A 43 -4.42 4.66 -8.44
N GLU A 44 -5.38 5.07 -9.25
CA GLU A 44 -5.96 4.18 -10.24
C GLU A 44 -4.99 3.83 -11.36
N ARG A 45 -3.92 4.60 -11.49
CA ARG A 45 -2.95 4.37 -12.56
C ARG A 45 -1.81 3.46 -12.16
N TRP A 46 -1.33 3.54 -10.93
CA TRP A 46 -0.08 2.89 -10.64
C TRP A 46 0.08 2.32 -9.25
N GLN A 47 -0.96 1.99 -8.59
CA GLN A 47 -0.87 1.42 -7.26
C GLN A 47 -0.27 0.00 -7.25
N GLY A 48 0.57 -0.30 -8.21
CA GLY A 48 1.25 -1.57 -8.25
C GLY A 48 0.42 -2.74 -8.75
N ALA A 49 -0.69 -2.44 -9.40
CA ALA A 49 -1.53 -3.49 -9.96
C ALA A 49 -0.79 -4.21 -11.07
N PRO A 50 -0.92 -5.54 -11.16
CA PRO A 50 -0.32 -6.29 -12.25
C PRO A 50 -0.85 -5.81 -13.60
N GLN A 51 -0.05 -6.04 -14.62
CA GLN A 51 -0.42 -5.62 -15.96
C GLN A 51 -1.74 -6.27 -16.39
N GLY A 52 -2.60 -5.47 -16.97
CA GLY A 52 -3.90 -5.93 -17.44
C GLY A 52 -5.02 -5.79 -16.42
N PHE A 53 -4.67 -5.40 -15.18
CA PHE A 53 -5.68 -5.13 -14.17
C PHE A 53 -6.18 -3.70 -14.31
N THR A 54 -7.45 -3.49 -14.00
CA THR A 54 -8.02 -2.14 -13.84
C THR A 54 -8.24 -1.89 -12.37
N VAL A 55 -7.94 -0.66 -11.94
CA VAL A 55 -8.10 -0.26 -10.54
C VAL A 55 -9.16 0.83 -10.48
N THR A 56 -10.15 0.63 -9.63
CA THR A 56 -11.22 1.59 -9.41
C THR A 56 -11.28 1.91 -7.92
N THR A 57 -11.26 3.20 -7.59
CA THR A 57 -11.37 3.65 -6.21
C THR A 57 -12.82 3.97 -5.91
N GLU A 58 -13.44 3.15 -5.07
CA GLU A 58 -14.83 3.36 -4.69
C GLU A 58 -14.94 4.42 -3.60
N LEU A 59 -13.98 4.40 -2.66
CA LEU A 59 -13.97 5.30 -1.53
C LEU A 59 -12.55 5.69 -1.22
N SER A 60 -12.30 6.99 -1.00
CA SER A 60 -10.98 7.45 -0.60
C SER A 60 -11.13 8.72 0.22
N ASP A 61 -10.91 8.58 1.53
CA ASP A 61 -11.01 9.70 2.47
C ASP A 61 -9.68 9.79 3.20
N ILE A 62 -8.77 10.60 2.66
CA ILE A 62 -7.38 10.65 3.12
C ILE A 62 -7.26 11.61 4.29
N ARG A 63 -7.59 11.11 5.47
CA ARG A 63 -7.45 11.83 6.74
C ARG A 63 -7.42 10.79 7.86
N PRO A 64 -6.90 11.12 9.04
CA PRO A 64 -6.93 10.17 10.15
C PRO A 64 -8.37 9.75 10.44
N GLY A 65 -8.60 8.45 10.47
CA GLY A 65 -9.94 7.90 10.66
C GLY A 65 -10.72 7.72 9.38
N GLY A 66 -10.22 8.24 8.25
CA GLY A 66 -10.90 8.10 6.97
C GLY A 66 -10.70 6.71 6.38
N ALA A 67 -11.66 6.26 5.59
CA ALA A 67 -11.63 4.92 5.02
C ALA A 67 -11.34 4.96 3.52
N PHE A 68 -10.82 3.84 3.02
CA PHE A 68 -10.67 3.67 1.56
C PHE A 68 -11.14 2.28 1.16
N ARG A 69 -11.61 2.17 -0.08
CA ARG A 69 -12.00 0.90 -0.67
C ARG A 69 -11.66 0.93 -2.15
N ILE A 70 -10.95 -0.08 -2.60
CA ILE A 70 -10.43 -0.15 -3.97
C ILE A 70 -10.79 -1.51 -4.56
N CYS A 71 -11.15 -1.50 -5.83
CA CYS A 71 -11.40 -2.73 -6.58
C CYS A 71 -10.34 -2.89 -7.65
N MET A 72 -9.70 -4.04 -7.68
CA MET A 72 -8.76 -4.41 -8.74
C MET A 72 -9.39 -5.51 -9.56
N ARG A 73 -9.70 -5.22 -10.81
CA ARG A 73 -10.34 -6.20 -11.70
C ARG A 73 -9.29 -6.82 -12.61
N SER A 74 -9.21 -8.14 -12.57
CA SER A 74 -8.28 -8.88 -13.41
C SER A 74 -8.71 -8.87 -14.87
N PRO A 75 -7.81 -9.23 -15.80
CA PRO A 75 -8.17 -9.34 -17.21
C PRO A 75 -9.29 -10.35 -17.46
N GLU A 76 -9.45 -11.33 -16.57
CA GLU A 76 -10.52 -12.33 -16.66
C GLU A 76 -11.85 -11.82 -16.11
N GLY A 77 -11.88 -10.59 -15.59
CA GLY A 77 -13.11 -10.03 -15.07
C GLY A 77 -13.40 -10.36 -13.61
N VAL A 78 -12.37 -10.83 -12.89
CA VAL A 78 -12.53 -11.15 -11.46
C VAL A 78 -12.18 -9.93 -10.62
N ASP A 79 -13.08 -9.55 -9.73
CA ASP A 79 -12.88 -8.40 -8.86
C ASP A 79 -12.22 -8.81 -7.55
N HIS A 80 -11.16 -8.08 -7.20
CA HIS A 80 -10.47 -8.24 -5.93
C HIS A 80 -10.61 -6.93 -5.17
N TRP A 81 -11.30 -6.98 -4.04
CA TRP A 81 -11.57 -5.79 -3.24
C TRP A 81 -10.59 -5.70 -2.07
N LEU A 82 -10.13 -4.50 -1.78
CA LEU A 82 -9.35 -4.24 -0.59
C LEU A 82 -9.85 -2.97 0.07
N GLN A 83 -9.67 -2.88 1.37
CA GLN A 83 -10.13 -1.73 2.12
C GLN A 83 -9.23 -1.48 3.32
N GLY A 84 -9.37 -0.31 3.90
CA GLY A 84 -8.62 0.04 5.10
C GLY A 84 -9.05 1.36 5.67
N VAL A 85 -8.38 1.75 6.75
CA VAL A 85 -8.63 3.00 7.46
C VAL A 85 -7.29 3.67 7.69
N TYR A 86 -7.21 4.97 7.41
CA TYR A 86 -6.02 5.75 7.66
C TYR A 86 -5.88 6.01 9.15
N ARG A 87 -4.70 5.75 9.68
CA ARG A 87 -4.37 6.00 11.07
C ARG A 87 -3.58 7.28 11.24
N GLU A 88 -2.66 7.55 10.31
CA GLU A 88 -1.85 8.76 10.31
C GLU A 88 -1.76 9.28 8.88
N VAL A 89 -1.92 10.57 8.74
CA VAL A 89 -1.74 11.24 7.46
C VAL A 89 -0.90 12.48 7.74
N VAL A 90 0.39 12.41 7.45
CA VAL A 90 1.33 13.50 7.68
C VAL A 90 1.95 13.86 6.34
N ALA A 91 1.30 14.76 5.63
CA ALA A 91 1.74 15.15 4.30
C ALA A 91 2.97 16.03 4.38
N PRO A 92 3.95 15.85 3.53
CA PRO A 92 4.13 14.77 2.53
C PRO A 92 5.08 13.69 3.01
N GLU A 93 5.09 13.39 4.31
CA GLU A 93 6.14 12.57 4.93
C GLU A 93 5.72 11.14 5.23
N ARG A 94 4.46 10.92 5.59
CA ARG A 94 4.11 9.63 6.17
C ARG A 94 2.62 9.32 6.03
N LEU A 95 2.34 8.06 5.72
CA LEU A 95 0.99 7.51 5.73
C LEU A 95 1.01 6.22 6.53
N VAL A 96 0.02 6.04 7.40
CA VAL A 96 -0.17 4.77 8.11
C VAL A 96 -1.63 4.39 7.94
N PHE A 97 -1.87 3.18 7.45
CA PHE A 97 -3.24 2.72 7.24
C PHE A 97 -3.34 1.21 7.40
N THR A 98 -4.54 0.75 7.71
CA THR A 98 -4.82 -0.68 7.74
C THR A 98 -5.10 -1.17 6.32
N HIS A 99 -4.90 -2.46 6.08
CA HIS A 99 -5.08 -3.04 4.76
C HIS A 99 -5.69 -4.42 4.93
N THR A 100 -6.82 -4.65 4.29
CA THR A 100 -7.54 -5.90 4.38
C THR A 100 -8.09 -6.29 3.01
N TRP A 101 -7.82 -7.53 2.59
CA TRP A 101 -8.45 -8.07 1.41
C TRP A 101 -9.83 -8.61 1.77
N LEU A 102 -10.78 -8.44 0.87
CA LEU A 102 -12.12 -9.00 1.04
C LEU A 102 -12.22 -10.28 0.21
N ASP A 103 -12.99 -11.25 0.73
CA ASP A 103 -13.20 -12.48 -0.03
C ASP A 103 -14.29 -12.29 -1.08
N ALA A 104 -14.67 -13.36 -1.76
CA ALA A 104 -15.66 -13.31 -2.84
C ALA A 104 -17.03 -12.79 -2.36
N GLU A 105 -17.29 -12.92 -1.05
CA GLU A 105 -18.53 -12.45 -0.45
C GLU A 105 -18.38 -11.09 0.20
N LYS A 106 -17.22 -10.45 -0.04
CA LYS A 106 -16.88 -9.15 0.50
C LYS A 106 -16.72 -9.14 2.02
N LYS A 107 -16.34 -10.28 2.58
CA LYS A 107 -16.02 -10.37 4.00
C LYS A 107 -14.55 -10.11 4.20
N PRO A 108 -14.18 -9.34 5.24
CA PRO A 108 -12.78 -9.01 5.46
C PRO A 108 -11.99 -10.21 5.95
N GLY A 109 -10.77 -10.34 5.43
CA GLY A 109 -9.82 -11.31 5.93
C GLY A 109 -8.96 -10.71 7.02
N ALA A 110 -7.71 -11.16 7.12
CA ALA A 110 -6.79 -10.65 8.12
C ALA A 110 -6.42 -9.20 7.82
N GLU A 111 -6.37 -8.40 8.87
CA GLU A 111 -6.00 -7.01 8.75
C GLU A 111 -4.49 -6.85 8.96
N THR A 112 -3.86 -6.11 8.08
CA THR A 112 -2.44 -5.77 8.22
C THR A 112 -2.30 -4.27 8.38
N LEU A 113 -1.13 -3.82 8.80
CA LEU A 113 -0.82 -2.41 8.96
C LEU A 113 0.26 -2.03 7.98
N VAL A 114 0.02 -0.96 7.23
CA VAL A 114 0.98 -0.46 6.24
C VAL A 114 1.46 0.91 6.68
N THR A 115 2.77 1.10 6.67
CA THR A 115 3.40 2.38 6.94
C THR A 115 4.23 2.76 5.72
N ILE A 116 3.98 3.94 5.18
CA ILE A 116 4.75 4.45 4.05
C ILE A 116 5.42 5.75 4.47
N THR A 117 6.74 5.83 4.28
CA THR A 117 7.49 7.06 4.55
C THR A 117 8.10 7.56 3.25
N PHE A 118 8.18 8.89 3.15
CA PHE A 118 8.69 9.57 1.97
C PHE A 118 9.82 10.49 2.43
N VAL A 119 11.05 10.13 2.12
CA VAL A 119 12.22 10.90 2.54
C VAL A 119 12.87 11.52 1.31
N GLU A 120 13.00 12.82 1.30
CA GLU A 120 13.59 13.52 0.16
C GLU A 120 15.09 13.67 0.35
N ARG A 121 15.85 13.31 -0.68
CA ARG A 121 17.30 13.44 -0.68
C ARG A 121 17.74 13.92 -2.05
N GLY A 122 18.29 15.15 -2.12
CA GLY A 122 18.82 15.67 -3.35
C GLY A 122 17.85 15.73 -4.51
N GLY A 123 16.60 16.09 -4.23
CA GLY A 123 15.57 16.21 -5.25
C GLY A 123 14.91 14.89 -5.64
N LYS A 124 15.36 13.81 -5.02
CA LYS A 124 14.75 12.49 -5.22
C LYS A 124 14.04 12.07 -3.94
N THR A 125 13.12 11.12 -4.07
CA THR A 125 12.37 10.64 -2.91
C THR A 125 12.62 9.16 -2.72
N GLU A 126 13.02 8.81 -1.50
CA GLU A 126 13.11 7.43 -1.09
C GLU A 126 11.82 7.06 -0.37
N LEU A 127 11.08 6.13 -0.97
CA LEU A 127 9.82 5.65 -0.40
C LEU A 127 10.08 4.30 0.25
N THR A 128 9.68 4.17 1.51
CA THR A 128 9.78 2.88 2.20
C THR A 128 8.38 2.48 2.62
N LEU A 129 7.99 1.28 2.22
CA LEU A 129 6.71 0.68 2.60
C LEU A 129 7.01 -0.47 3.56
N ARG A 130 6.34 -0.45 4.71
CA ARG A 130 6.39 -1.55 5.68
C ARG A 130 5.00 -2.07 5.90
N GLN A 131 4.84 -3.37 5.79
CA GLN A 131 3.55 -4.01 6.04
C GLN A 131 3.74 -5.13 7.05
N SER A 132 2.96 -5.09 8.11
CA SER A 132 3.07 -6.05 9.22
C SER A 132 1.70 -6.54 9.64
N GLY A 133 1.67 -7.55 10.51
CA GLY A 133 0.42 -8.11 11.01
C GLY A 133 -0.06 -9.32 10.24
N PHE A 134 0.82 -9.90 9.45
CA PHE A 134 0.48 -11.10 8.68
C PHE A 134 0.19 -12.30 9.58
#